data_2af25c212d55c6efdfcab51554dca495
#
_entry.id   2af25c212d55c6efdfcab51554dca495
#
_cell.length_a   1.000
_cell.length_b   1.000
_cell.length_c   1.000
_cell.angle_alpha   90.00
_cell.angle_beta   90.00
_cell.angle_gamma   90.00
#
_symmetry.space_group_name_H-M   'P 1'
#
loop_
_entity.id
_entity.type
_entity.pdbx_description
1 polymer ?
#
loop_
_entity_poly.entity_id
_entity_poly.type
_entity_poly.pdbx_seq_one_letter_code
_entity_poly.pdbx_strand_id
1 'polypeptide(L)'
;LKKILIIILFLYTSSCGYEAMHSKKNNINYNFSINKITLLGDRDVNQKIKEKLNIYRLNKEAKNLDIQIESISEKNILVKNSKGNATSFQNIIKIYVTVFNNNKKIDTFQFEDNFKYNNSKNKFDLNRYEKELKANLAESIVNKIIIRLSTI
;
A
#
# COMPACT_ATOMS: atom_id res chain seq x y z
N LEU A 1 13.28 5.12 55.87
CA LEU A 1 14.29 5.30 54.83
C LEU A 1 14.29 4.15 53.81
N LYS A 2 14.41 2.86 54.20
CA LYS A 2 14.43 1.70 53.28
C LYS A 2 13.15 1.59 52.42
N LYS A 3 11.95 1.87 52.93
CA LYS A 3 10.68 1.82 52.19
C LYS A 3 10.57 2.91 51.11
N ILE A 4 11.11 4.10 51.37
CA ILE A 4 11.14 5.23 50.43
C ILE A 4 12.09 4.92 49.27
N LEU A 5 13.23 4.27 49.54
CA LEU A 5 14.20 3.89 48.52
C LEU A 5 13.64 2.86 47.50
N ILE A 6 12.81 1.94 47.99
CA ILE A 6 12.13 0.93 47.12
C ILE A 6 11.10 1.59 46.19
N ILE A 7 10.36 2.60 46.70
CA ILE A 7 9.37 3.34 45.88
C ILE A 7 10.06 4.15 44.78
N ILE A 8 11.20 4.77 45.10
CA ILE A 8 12.00 5.52 44.11
C ILE A 8 12.55 4.57 43.03
N LEU A 9 13.01 3.36 43.40
CA LEU A 9 13.52 2.37 42.46
C LEU A 9 12.44 1.90 41.48
N PHE A 10 11.18 1.76 41.91
CA PHE A 10 10.04 1.39 41.03
C PHE A 10 9.66 2.48 40.04
N LEU A 11 9.91 3.76 40.32
CA LEU A 11 9.63 4.87 39.42
C LEU A 11 10.60 4.94 38.21
N TYR A 12 11.78 4.35 38.32
CA TYR A 12 12.75 4.30 37.21
C TYR A 12 12.52 3.17 36.20
N THR A 13 11.68 2.18 36.51
CA THR A 13 11.44 1.04 35.62
C THR A 13 10.29 1.26 34.62
N SER A 14 9.56 2.37 34.67
CA SER A 14 8.41 2.67 33.80
C SER A 14 8.78 3.46 32.56
N SER A 15 10.06 3.58 32.19
CA SER A 15 10.46 4.08 30.87
C SER A 15 10.25 3.00 29.82
N CYS A 16 8.99 2.71 29.52
CA CYS A 16 8.61 1.98 28.31
C CYS A 16 8.90 2.91 27.14
N GLY A 17 10.06 2.72 26.49
CA GLY A 17 10.44 3.40 25.28
C GLY A 17 9.52 3.01 24.12
N TYR A 18 8.28 3.49 24.12
CA TYR A 18 7.38 3.40 22.98
C TYR A 18 7.87 4.38 21.91
N GLU A 19 8.80 3.96 21.10
CA GLU A 19 9.11 4.66 19.85
C GLU A 19 7.94 4.44 18.89
N ALA A 20 7.19 5.50 18.62
CA ALA A 20 6.15 5.47 17.60
C ALA A 20 6.78 5.09 16.26
N MET A 21 6.50 3.87 15.77
CA MET A 21 7.05 3.35 14.49
C MET A 21 6.74 4.25 13.29
N HIS A 22 5.85 5.22 13.43
CA HIS A 22 5.51 6.20 12.40
C HIS A 22 6.37 7.48 12.42
N SER A 23 7.12 7.75 13.49
CA SER A 23 7.96 8.97 13.58
C SER A 23 9.20 8.91 12.68
N LYS A 24 9.71 7.72 12.37
CA LYS A 24 10.85 7.54 11.44
C LYS A 24 10.46 7.68 9.95
N LYS A 25 9.15 7.66 9.62
CA LYS A 25 8.67 7.79 8.24
C LYS A 25 8.90 9.17 7.62
N ASN A 26 9.07 10.19 8.44
CA ASN A 26 9.24 11.58 7.97
C ASN A 26 10.68 11.95 7.60
N ASN A 27 11.68 11.09 7.84
CA ASN A 27 13.09 11.35 7.56
C ASN A 27 13.73 10.43 6.52
N ILE A 28 12.95 9.63 5.78
CA ILE A 28 13.50 8.92 4.63
C ILE A 28 13.63 9.96 3.52
N ASN A 29 14.84 10.42 3.30
CA ASN A 29 15.19 11.32 2.20
C ASN A 29 15.10 10.50 0.91
N TYR A 30 13.92 10.42 0.33
CA TYR A 30 13.73 9.80 -0.97
C TYR A 30 14.37 10.72 -2.03
N ASN A 31 15.23 10.16 -2.87
CA ASN A 31 15.92 10.91 -3.94
C ASN A 31 14.98 11.35 -5.09
N PHE A 32 13.67 11.20 -4.91
CA PHE A 32 12.67 11.60 -5.91
C PHE A 32 11.50 12.37 -5.29
N SER A 33 10.86 13.17 -6.12
CA SER A 33 9.58 13.83 -5.86
C SER A 33 8.62 13.54 -7.00
N ILE A 34 7.34 13.44 -6.70
CA ILE A 34 6.30 13.22 -7.71
C ILE A 34 5.64 14.57 -8.01
N ASN A 35 5.84 15.07 -9.24
CA ASN A 35 5.21 16.30 -9.70
C ASN A 35 3.75 16.04 -10.14
N LYS A 36 3.52 15.03 -10.98
CA LYS A 36 2.20 14.68 -11.51
C LYS A 36 1.92 13.19 -11.38
N ILE A 37 0.69 12.85 -10.96
CA ILE A 37 0.18 11.47 -10.94
C ILE A 37 -1.06 11.42 -11.84
N THR A 38 -1.01 10.58 -12.86
CA THR A 38 -2.17 10.24 -13.71
C THR A 38 -2.59 8.81 -13.39
N LEU A 39 -3.86 8.61 -13.03
CA LEU A 39 -4.40 7.32 -12.60
C LEU A 39 -5.51 6.89 -13.55
N LEU A 40 -5.41 5.67 -14.08
CA LEU A 40 -6.38 5.02 -14.97
C LEU A 40 -6.78 3.66 -14.38
N GLY A 41 -8.00 3.20 -14.67
CA GLY A 41 -8.48 1.87 -14.31
C GLY A 41 -9.27 1.81 -12.99
N ASP A 42 -9.02 0.81 -12.14
CA ASP A 42 -9.82 0.52 -10.93
C ASP A 42 -9.79 1.68 -9.92
N ARG A 43 -10.97 2.19 -9.58
CA ARG A 43 -11.11 3.38 -8.72
C ARG A 43 -10.62 3.14 -7.29
N ASP A 44 -10.95 1.99 -6.70
CA ASP A 44 -10.63 1.71 -5.29
C ASP A 44 -9.13 1.50 -5.12
N VAL A 45 -8.50 0.80 -6.05
CA VAL A 45 -7.05 0.63 -6.13
C VAL A 45 -6.36 1.98 -6.31
N ASN A 46 -6.83 2.79 -7.26
CA ASN A 46 -6.27 4.09 -7.57
C ASN A 46 -6.37 5.08 -6.41
N GLN A 47 -7.47 5.04 -5.65
CA GLN A 47 -7.62 5.88 -4.46
C GLN A 47 -6.53 5.54 -3.43
N LYS A 48 -6.30 4.26 -3.16
CA LYS A 48 -5.26 3.82 -2.23
C LYS A 48 -3.86 4.19 -2.68
N ILE A 49 -3.59 4.03 -3.98
CA ILE A 49 -2.32 4.44 -4.60
C ILE A 49 -2.10 5.95 -4.40
N LYS A 50 -3.11 6.77 -4.73
CA LYS A 50 -3.04 8.23 -4.60
C LYS A 50 -2.77 8.67 -3.18
N GLU A 51 -3.48 8.10 -2.20
CA GLU A 51 -3.29 8.39 -0.77
C GLU A 51 -1.84 8.16 -0.34
N LYS A 52 -1.25 7.04 -0.72
CA LYS A 52 0.12 6.67 -0.34
C LYS A 52 1.20 7.46 -1.10
N LEU A 53 0.99 7.76 -2.38
CA LEU A 53 1.98 8.48 -3.19
C LEU A 53 1.96 9.99 -2.97
N ASN A 54 0.86 10.58 -2.45
CA ASN A 54 0.77 12.01 -2.23
C ASN A 54 1.84 12.59 -1.29
N ILE A 55 2.33 11.80 -0.34
CA ILE A 55 3.39 12.24 0.59
C ILE A 55 4.72 12.55 -0.12
N TYR A 56 4.95 11.97 -1.31
CA TYR A 56 6.17 12.17 -2.11
C TYR A 56 6.11 13.39 -3.02
N ARG A 57 5.02 14.16 -2.99
CA ARG A 57 4.85 15.39 -3.80
C ARG A 57 5.51 16.63 -3.18
N LEU A 58 5.96 16.55 -1.95
CA LEU A 58 6.38 17.72 -1.16
C LEU A 58 7.90 17.97 -1.20
N ASN A 59 8.69 17.06 -1.74
CA ASN A 59 10.16 17.19 -1.74
C ASN A 59 10.63 17.95 -2.98
N LYS A 60 10.90 19.27 -2.84
CA LYS A 60 11.28 20.14 -3.95
C LYS A 60 12.74 19.98 -4.42
N GLU A 61 13.59 19.39 -3.61
CA GLU A 61 15.04 19.25 -3.88
C GLU A 61 15.40 17.95 -4.60
N ALA A 62 14.45 17.03 -4.72
CA ALA A 62 14.66 15.73 -5.33
C ALA A 62 14.37 15.73 -6.84
N LYS A 63 14.78 14.66 -7.53
CA LYS A 63 14.44 14.41 -8.93
C LYS A 63 12.92 14.40 -9.13
N ASN A 64 12.40 15.31 -9.95
CA ASN A 64 10.98 15.43 -10.22
C ASN A 64 10.52 14.41 -11.26
N LEU A 65 9.55 13.58 -10.90
CA LEU A 65 8.98 12.53 -11.75
C LEU A 65 7.50 12.78 -12.00
N ASP A 66 7.06 12.57 -13.24
CA ASP A 66 5.66 12.42 -13.60
C ASP A 66 5.36 10.92 -13.73
N ILE A 67 4.26 10.45 -13.13
CA ILE A 67 3.93 9.04 -13.08
C ILE A 67 2.54 8.82 -13.65
N GLN A 68 2.46 7.89 -14.59
CA GLN A 68 1.19 7.36 -15.10
C GLN A 68 1.03 5.95 -14.59
N ILE A 69 -0.12 5.66 -13.97
CA ILE A 69 -0.46 4.37 -13.40
C ILE A 69 -1.77 3.89 -14.00
N GLU A 70 -1.75 2.66 -14.49
CA GLU A 70 -2.95 1.94 -14.90
C GLU A 70 -3.15 0.72 -14.00
N SER A 71 -4.31 0.64 -13.35
CA SER A 71 -4.67 -0.44 -12.44
C SER A 71 -5.80 -1.28 -13.00
N ILE A 72 -5.64 -2.60 -12.95
CA ILE A 72 -6.63 -3.60 -13.36
C ILE A 72 -6.91 -4.49 -12.17
N SER A 73 -8.19 -4.71 -11.86
CA SER A 73 -8.63 -5.66 -10.83
C SER A 73 -9.57 -6.68 -11.44
N GLU A 74 -9.21 -7.96 -11.35
CA GLU A 74 -9.95 -9.09 -11.91
C GLU A 74 -10.40 -10.02 -10.79
N LYS A 75 -11.66 -10.46 -10.82
CA LYS A 75 -12.21 -11.46 -9.90
C LYS A 75 -12.55 -12.74 -10.65
N ASN A 76 -11.89 -13.82 -10.28
CA ASN A 76 -12.04 -15.13 -10.90
C ASN A 76 -12.68 -16.13 -9.91
N ILE A 77 -13.52 -17.03 -10.41
CA ILE A 77 -14.04 -18.17 -9.64
C ILE A 77 -12.99 -19.27 -9.68
N LEU A 78 -12.51 -19.70 -8.50
CA LEU A 78 -11.55 -20.81 -8.39
C LEU A 78 -12.23 -22.16 -8.27
N VAL A 79 -13.22 -22.26 -7.39
CA VAL A 79 -13.89 -23.52 -7.09
C VAL A 79 -15.40 -23.33 -7.10
N LYS A 80 -16.11 -24.31 -7.68
CA LYS A 80 -17.56 -24.44 -7.61
C LYS A 80 -17.94 -25.74 -6.89
N ASN A 81 -19.05 -25.73 -6.18
CA ASN A 81 -19.63 -26.94 -5.59
C ASN A 81 -20.37 -27.77 -6.67
N SER A 82 -20.87 -28.96 -6.28
CA SER A 82 -21.63 -29.87 -7.17
C SER A 82 -22.90 -29.27 -7.79
N LYS A 83 -23.42 -28.17 -7.21
CA LYS A 83 -24.56 -27.42 -7.74
C LYS A 83 -24.15 -26.25 -8.64
N GLY A 84 -22.87 -26.11 -8.97
CA GLY A 84 -22.35 -25.03 -9.83
C GLY A 84 -22.12 -23.68 -9.13
N ASN A 85 -22.41 -23.56 -7.82
CA ASN A 85 -22.21 -22.31 -7.08
C ASN A 85 -20.73 -22.12 -6.72
N ALA A 86 -20.23 -20.89 -6.90
CA ALA A 86 -18.87 -20.53 -6.50
C ALA A 86 -18.68 -20.68 -4.99
N THR A 87 -17.62 -21.40 -4.59
CA THR A 87 -17.23 -21.61 -3.20
C THR A 87 -15.94 -20.87 -2.84
N SER A 88 -15.10 -20.57 -3.81
CA SER A 88 -13.93 -19.72 -3.61
C SER A 88 -13.63 -18.85 -4.83
N PHE A 89 -12.98 -17.73 -4.56
CA PHE A 89 -12.59 -16.72 -5.54
C PHE A 89 -11.11 -16.42 -5.45
N GLN A 90 -10.59 -15.87 -6.53
CA GLN A 90 -9.29 -15.21 -6.58
C GLN A 90 -9.50 -13.79 -7.11
N ASN A 91 -8.92 -12.82 -6.43
CA ASN A 91 -8.79 -11.46 -6.95
C ASN A 91 -7.33 -11.24 -7.35
N ILE A 92 -7.12 -10.64 -8.52
CA ILE A 92 -5.81 -10.32 -9.08
C ILE A 92 -5.79 -8.82 -9.31
N ILE A 93 -4.74 -8.16 -8.83
CA ILE A 93 -4.49 -6.75 -9.10
C ILE A 93 -3.21 -6.64 -9.92
N LYS A 94 -3.31 -6.00 -11.10
CA LYS A 94 -2.19 -5.66 -11.97
C LYS A 94 -2.05 -4.15 -12.03
N ILE A 95 -0.84 -3.66 -11.86
CA ILE A 95 -0.53 -2.24 -11.92
C ILE A 95 0.63 -2.04 -12.87
N TYR A 96 0.39 -1.25 -13.92
CA TYR A 96 1.38 -0.80 -14.89
C TYR A 96 1.79 0.63 -14.55
N VAL A 97 3.08 0.88 -14.47
CA VAL A 97 3.63 2.19 -14.12
C VAL A 97 4.54 2.65 -15.24
N THR A 98 4.28 3.86 -15.75
CA THR A 98 5.18 4.56 -16.67
C THR A 98 5.69 5.81 -15.99
N VAL A 99 7.02 5.99 -16.00
CA VAL A 99 7.71 7.10 -15.33
C VAL A 99 8.31 8.02 -16.40
N PHE A 100 8.09 9.32 -16.19
CA PHE A 100 8.61 10.37 -17.06
C PHE A 100 9.45 11.35 -16.23
N ASN A 101 10.47 11.89 -16.86
CA ASN A 101 11.22 13.04 -16.37
C ASN A 101 11.33 14.06 -17.52
N ASN A 102 10.91 15.32 -17.27
CA ASN A 102 10.86 16.37 -18.29
C ASN A 102 10.17 15.92 -19.59
N ASN A 103 8.98 15.31 -19.48
CA ASN A 103 8.19 14.74 -20.56
C ASN A 103 8.85 13.59 -21.34
N LYS A 104 10.04 13.15 -20.97
CA LYS A 104 10.70 11.99 -21.56
C LYS A 104 10.40 10.75 -20.72
N LYS A 105 9.90 9.71 -21.37
CA LYS A 105 9.71 8.39 -20.72
C LYS A 105 11.09 7.82 -20.37
N ILE A 106 11.27 7.49 -19.07
CA ILE A 106 12.55 6.98 -18.55
C ILE A 106 12.48 5.54 -18.07
N ASP A 107 11.28 5.07 -17.60
CA ASP A 107 11.10 3.69 -17.17
C ASP A 107 9.65 3.23 -17.35
N THR A 108 9.45 1.91 -17.43
CA THR A 108 8.13 1.26 -17.39
C THR A 108 8.28 -0.08 -16.69
N PHE A 109 7.42 -0.33 -15.72
CA PHE A 109 7.41 -1.58 -14.97
C PHE A 109 6.00 -1.96 -14.57
N GLN A 110 5.82 -3.20 -14.16
CA GLN A 110 4.54 -3.71 -13.71
C GLN A 110 4.69 -4.50 -12.42
N PHE A 111 3.63 -4.50 -11.63
CA PHE A 111 3.47 -5.35 -10.47
C PHE A 111 2.14 -6.07 -10.55
N GLU A 112 2.15 -7.31 -10.10
CA GLU A 112 0.96 -8.13 -9.93
C GLU A 112 0.96 -8.72 -8.54
N ASP A 113 -0.20 -8.75 -7.92
CA ASP A 113 -0.43 -9.45 -6.67
C ASP A 113 -1.84 -10.06 -6.67
N ASN A 114 -2.06 -11.11 -5.91
CA ASN A 114 -3.35 -11.78 -5.86
C ASN A 114 -3.64 -12.33 -4.47
N PHE A 115 -4.91 -12.57 -4.20
CA PHE A 115 -5.36 -13.26 -3.02
C PHE A 115 -6.54 -14.19 -3.33
N LYS A 116 -6.63 -15.28 -2.54
CA LYS A 116 -7.70 -16.27 -2.62
C LYS A 116 -8.54 -16.18 -1.36
N TYR A 117 -9.84 -16.33 -1.50
CA TYR A 117 -10.77 -16.29 -0.39
C TYR A 117 -12.01 -17.13 -0.65
N ASN A 118 -12.67 -17.54 0.44
CA ASN A 118 -13.88 -18.34 0.35
C ASN A 118 -15.11 -17.46 0.20
N ASN A 119 -16.11 -17.98 -0.51
CA ASN A 119 -17.41 -17.36 -0.59
C ASN A 119 -18.09 -17.38 0.80
N SER A 120 -18.85 -16.34 1.11
CA SER A 120 -19.66 -16.24 2.32
C SER A 120 -21.14 -16.15 1.97
N LYS A 121 -21.99 -16.70 2.84
CA LYS A 121 -23.45 -16.55 2.74
C LYS A 121 -23.85 -15.08 2.99
N ASN A 122 -23.16 -14.39 3.88
CA ASN A 122 -23.37 -12.96 4.12
C ASN A 122 -22.62 -12.14 3.06
N LYS A 123 -23.38 -11.64 2.08
CA LYS A 123 -22.80 -10.88 0.96
C LYS A 123 -22.27 -9.50 1.36
N PHE A 124 -22.84 -8.89 2.40
CA PHE A 124 -22.36 -7.62 2.91
C PHE A 124 -20.96 -7.75 3.52
N ASP A 125 -20.76 -8.75 4.38
CA ASP A 125 -19.46 -9.01 4.98
C ASP A 125 -18.42 -9.43 3.94
N LEU A 126 -18.83 -10.23 2.94
CA LEU A 126 -17.96 -10.62 1.84
C LEU A 126 -17.47 -9.40 1.05
N ASN A 127 -18.38 -8.49 0.69
CA ASN A 127 -18.02 -7.28 -0.06
C ASN A 127 -17.08 -6.36 0.75
N ARG A 128 -17.32 -6.21 2.06
CA ARG A 128 -16.43 -5.45 2.93
C ARG A 128 -15.04 -6.08 2.98
N TYR A 129 -14.98 -7.38 3.19
CA TYR A 129 -13.73 -8.15 3.21
C TYR A 129 -12.95 -8.03 1.89
N GLU A 130 -13.64 -8.15 0.74
CA GLU A 130 -13.03 -7.97 -0.58
C GLU A 130 -12.41 -6.58 -0.76
N LYS A 131 -13.09 -5.52 -0.30
CA LYS A 131 -12.56 -4.15 -0.34
C LYS A 131 -11.32 -3.98 0.53
N GLU A 132 -11.33 -4.53 1.74
CA GLU A 132 -10.18 -4.48 2.66
C GLU A 132 -8.98 -5.22 2.07
N LEU A 133 -9.18 -6.43 1.52
CA LEU A 133 -8.13 -7.19 0.86
C LEU A 133 -7.56 -6.46 -0.36
N LYS A 134 -8.43 -5.87 -1.19
CA LYS A 134 -8.02 -5.07 -2.35
C LYS A 134 -7.16 -3.88 -1.91
N ALA A 135 -7.56 -3.18 -0.85
CA ALA A 135 -6.81 -2.05 -0.31
C ALA A 135 -5.42 -2.49 0.22
N ASN A 136 -5.35 -3.63 0.92
CA ASN A 136 -4.10 -4.18 1.43
C ASN A 136 -3.13 -4.59 0.30
N LEU A 137 -3.65 -5.23 -0.76
CA LEU A 137 -2.84 -5.54 -1.95
C LEU A 137 -2.34 -4.27 -2.64
N ALA A 138 -3.21 -3.28 -2.83
CA ALA A 138 -2.82 -2.00 -3.41
C ALA A 138 -1.71 -1.34 -2.59
N GLU A 139 -1.79 -1.37 -1.26
CA GLU A 139 -0.74 -0.85 -0.37
C GLU A 139 0.59 -1.62 -0.52
N SER A 140 0.54 -2.96 -0.59
CA SER A 140 1.71 -3.80 -0.83
C SER A 140 2.39 -3.42 -2.15
N ILE A 141 1.62 -3.27 -3.23
CA ILE A 141 2.15 -2.91 -4.54
C ILE A 141 2.71 -1.48 -4.53
N VAL A 142 2.05 -0.52 -3.86
CA VAL A 142 2.59 0.86 -3.75
C VAL A 142 3.95 0.88 -3.08
N ASN A 143 4.18 0.07 -2.05
CA ASN A 143 5.49 -0.01 -1.42
C ASN A 143 6.56 -0.51 -2.41
N LYS A 144 6.22 -1.48 -3.26
CA LYS A 144 7.12 -1.95 -4.34
C LYS A 144 7.39 -0.85 -5.37
N ILE A 145 6.35 -0.05 -5.73
CA ILE A 145 6.49 1.11 -6.63
C ILE A 145 7.46 2.13 -6.01
N ILE A 146 7.30 2.49 -4.74
CA ILE A 146 8.16 3.45 -4.04
C ILE A 146 9.62 2.99 -4.05
N ILE A 147 9.87 1.72 -3.74
CA ILE A 147 11.21 1.13 -3.78
C ILE A 147 11.79 1.25 -5.20
N ARG A 148 11.01 0.92 -6.23
CA ARG A 148 11.47 1.02 -7.62
C ARG A 148 11.77 2.46 -8.02
N LEU A 149 10.92 3.42 -7.66
CA LEU A 149 11.13 4.83 -7.94
C LEU A 149 12.39 5.40 -7.27
N SER A 150 12.76 4.89 -6.09
CA SER A 150 13.97 5.33 -5.39
C SER A 150 15.27 4.83 -6.04
N THR A 151 15.19 3.87 -6.97
CA THR A 151 16.35 3.31 -7.70
C THR A 151 16.52 3.89 -9.10
N ILE A 152 15.60 4.73 -9.55
CA ILE A 152 15.65 5.44 -10.84
C ILE A 152 16.39 6.77 -10.67
#